data_09afe426b277455cb4643ec2f4dafd59
#
_entry.id   09afe426b277455cb4643ec2f4dafd59
#
_cell.length_a   1.000
_cell.length_b   1.000
_cell.length_c   1.000
_cell.angle_alpha   90.00
_cell.angle_beta   90.00
_cell.angle_gamma   90.00
#
_symmetry.space_group_name_H-M   'P 1'
#
loop_
_entity.id
_entity.type
_entity.pdbx_description
1 polymer ?
#
loop_
_entity_poly.entity_id
_entity_poly.type
_entity_poly.pdbx_seq_one_letter_code
_entity_poly.pdbx_strand_id
1 'polypeptide(L)'
;MFHLKAIELISKNLRDLVNEAKAGLGSGREGMALGKYIAGMGFSNVGLGIDHAMAHTLSTHYDTPHGVARAMLLPIALESNKPVAAKRLADVAVAMGVDTEGMDTESAADAAIEAVRKLSFDVGIPTTCEGLTEADLDQLASDAMSDACFPGNPRDASHEEVVGLFKNFLAKLFYG
;
A
#
# COMPACT_ATOMS: atom_id res chain seq x y z
N MET A 1 -17.73 -5.02 -0.79
CA MET A 1 -18.38 -4.35 0.34
C MET A 1 -17.42 -4.23 1.54
N PHE A 2 -16.88 -5.33 2.10
CA PHE A 2 -16.00 -5.28 3.28
C PHE A 2 -14.76 -4.40 3.11
N HIS A 3 -14.01 -4.55 2.00
CA HIS A 3 -12.78 -3.80 1.77
C HIS A 3 -12.99 -2.28 1.75
N LEU A 4 -14.01 -1.78 1.04
CA LEU A 4 -14.27 -0.33 0.99
C LEU A 4 -14.65 0.23 2.36
N LYS A 5 -15.44 -0.54 3.16
CA LYS A 5 -15.77 -0.12 4.53
C LYS A 5 -14.54 -0.12 5.44
N ALA A 6 -13.64 -1.09 5.28
CA ALA A 6 -12.37 -1.10 6.00
C ALA A 6 -11.50 0.11 5.63
N ILE A 7 -11.38 0.41 4.33
CA ILE A 7 -10.64 1.58 3.83
C ILE A 7 -11.20 2.87 4.41
N GLU A 8 -12.53 3.05 4.37
CA GLU A 8 -13.20 4.21 4.97
C GLU A 8 -12.85 4.38 6.45
N LEU A 9 -12.98 3.31 7.24
CA LEU A 9 -12.71 3.36 8.68
C LEU A 9 -11.23 3.65 8.97
N ILE A 10 -10.33 3.00 8.25
CA ILE A 10 -8.88 3.20 8.43
C ILE A 10 -8.49 4.63 8.04
N SER A 11 -8.94 5.11 6.88
CA SER A 11 -8.62 6.45 6.39
C SER A 11 -9.08 7.56 7.33
N LYS A 12 -10.24 7.37 7.97
CA LYS A 12 -10.78 8.34 8.95
C LYS A 12 -10.08 8.34 10.29
N ASN A 13 -9.57 7.20 10.74
CA ASN A 13 -9.12 7.04 12.12
C ASN A 13 -7.59 6.91 12.28
N LEU A 14 -6.85 6.59 11.21
CA LEU A 14 -5.41 6.31 11.32
C LEU A 14 -4.60 7.52 11.76
N ARG A 15 -4.88 8.71 11.22
CA ARG A 15 -4.18 9.95 11.60
C ARG A 15 -4.37 10.27 13.08
N ASP A 16 -5.60 10.19 13.54
CA ASP A 16 -5.94 10.47 14.93
C ASP A 16 -5.27 9.46 15.85
N LEU A 17 -5.36 8.17 15.52
CA LEU A 17 -4.69 7.12 16.31
C LEU A 17 -3.18 7.37 16.44
N VAL A 18 -2.48 7.69 15.34
CA VAL A 18 -1.03 7.91 15.35
C VAL A 18 -0.67 9.18 16.11
N ASN A 19 -1.40 10.27 15.90
CA ASN A 19 -1.14 11.55 16.56
C ASN A 19 -1.44 11.48 18.06
N GLU A 20 -2.52 10.82 18.45
CA GLU A 20 -2.94 10.65 19.82
C GLU A 20 -2.10 9.64 20.59
N ALA A 21 -1.60 8.59 19.91
CA ALA A 21 -0.63 7.69 20.50
C ALA A 21 0.63 8.45 20.94
N LYS A 22 1.05 9.43 20.14
CA LYS A 22 2.17 10.35 20.50
C LYS A 22 1.84 11.27 21.66
N ALA A 23 0.56 11.64 21.83
CA ALA A 23 0.08 12.51 22.91
C ALA A 23 -0.43 11.76 24.15
N GLY A 24 -0.44 10.42 24.14
CA GLY A 24 -0.97 9.59 25.22
C GLY A 24 -2.49 9.52 25.31
N LEU A 25 -3.20 9.97 24.26
CA LEU A 25 -4.66 9.92 24.15
C LEU A 25 -5.08 8.69 23.36
N GLY A 26 -6.33 8.32 23.35
CA GLY A 26 -6.81 7.01 22.85
C GLY A 26 -7.96 7.02 21.84
N SER A 27 -8.29 8.16 21.19
CA SER A 27 -9.32 8.18 20.17
C SER A 27 -8.87 7.48 18.87
N GLY A 28 -9.77 7.19 17.98
CA GLY A 28 -9.46 6.43 16.76
C GLY A 28 -9.26 4.92 16.94
N ARG A 29 -9.02 4.42 18.16
CA ARG A 29 -8.74 2.99 18.42
C ARG A 29 -9.86 2.07 18.01
N GLU A 30 -11.10 2.42 18.32
CA GLU A 30 -12.27 1.59 17.98
C GLU A 30 -12.46 1.51 16.47
N GLY A 31 -12.38 2.65 15.77
CA GLY A 31 -12.47 2.71 14.32
C GLY A 31 -11.37 1.91 13.63
N MET A 32 -10.14 1.98 14.13
CA MET A 32 -9.01 1.21 13.62
C MET A 32 -9.15 -0.28 13.91
N ALA A 33 -9.59 -0.67 15.12
CA ALA A 33 -9.80 -2.07 15.48
C ALA A 33 -10.89 -2.70 14.59
N LEU A 34 -12.00 -2.01 14.39
CA LEU A 34 -13.08 -2.45 13.52
C LEU A 34 -12.63 -2.48 12.05
N GLY A 35 -11.95 -1.46 11.57
CA GLY A 35 -11.41 -1.40 10.21
C GLY A 35 -10.46 -2.55 9.91
N LYS A 36 -9.51 -2.82 10.83
CA LYS A 36 -8.58 -3.95 10.73
C LYS A 36 -9.31 -5.30 10.71
N TYR A 37 -10.31 -5.48 11.58
CA TYR A 37 -11.09 -6.71 11.63
C TYR A 37 -11.84 -6.96 10.31
N ILE A 38 -12.53 -5.94 9.79
CA ILE A 38 -13.25 -6.01 8.52
C ILE A 38 -12.29 -6.25 7.35
N ALA A 39 -11.11 -5.62 7.34
CA ALA A 39 -10.08 -5.86 6.35
C ALA A 39 -9.63 -7.33 6.36
N GLY A 40 -9.40 -7.89 7.56
CA GLY A 40 -9.04 -9.29 7.74
C GLY A 40 -10.08 -10.26 7.15
N MET A 41 -11.36 -10.02 7.39
CA MET A 41 -12.43 -10.80 6.76
C MET A 41 -12.40 -10.69 5.22
N GLY A 42 -12.06 -9.52 4.69
CA GLY A 42 -11.98 -9.28 3.25
C GLY A 42 -10.85 -10.07 2.59
N PHE A 43 -9.60 -9.83 2.99
CA PHE A 43 -8.44 -10.43 2.31
C PHE A 43 -8.29 -11.93 2.54
N SER A 44 -8.82 -12.47 3.64
CA SER A 44 -8.85 -13.92 3.89
C SER A 44 -9.65 -14.70 2.84
N ASN A 45 -10.53 -14.03 2.10
CA ASN A 45 -11.36 -14.64 1.07
C ASN A 45 -10.80 -14.49 -0.36
N VAL A 46 -9.91 -13.50 -0.61
CA VAL A 46 -9.46 -13.17 -1.97
C VAL A 46 -7.95 -13.27 -2.16
N GLY A 47 -7.22 -13.52 -1.09
CA GLY A 47 -5.76 -13.58 -1.12
C GLY A 47 -5.11 -12.20 -1.13
N LEU A 48 -3.82 -12.20 -1.41
CA LEU A 48 -2.91 -11.05 -1.39
C LEU A 48 -2.25 -10.92 -2.78
N GLY A 49 -1.36 -9.96 -2.97
CA GLY A 49 -0.73 -9.69 -4.27
C GLY A 49 0.69 -9.15 -4.15
N ILE A 50 1.13 -8.48 -5.21
CA ILE A 50 2.51 -8.01 -5.39
C ILE A 50 3.01 -7.11 -4.25
N ASP A 51 2.13 -6.28 -3.65
CA ASP A 51 2.49 -5.44 -2.50
C ASP A 51 3.00 -6.29 -1.31
N HIS A 52 2.29 -7.38 -0.99
CA HIS A 52 2.72 -8.30 0.07
C HIS A 52 3.99 -9.07 -0.29
N ALA A 53 4.05 -9.59 -1.51
CA ALA A 53 5.20 -10.33 -1.99
C ALA A 53 6.49 -9.49 -1.91
N MET A 54 6.45 -8.25 -2.40
CA MET A 54 7.55 -7.32 -2.31
C MET A 54 7.87 -6.92 -0.86
N ALA A 55 6.85 -6.73 -0.01
CA ALA A 55 7.06 -6.37 1.39
C ALA A 55 7.71 -7.49 2.20
N HIS A 56 7.41 -8.75 1.90
CA HIS A 56 8.07 -9.89 2.53
C HIS A 56 9.58 -9.90 2.26
N THR A 57 10.02 -9.54 1.05
CA THR A 57 11.44 -9.47 0.73
C THR A 57 12.14 -8.36 1.51
N LEU A 58 11.54 -7.17 1.63
CA LEU A 58 12.10 -6.10 2.45
C LEU A 58 12.17 -6.49 3.93
N SER A 59 11.16 -7.21 4.43
CA SER A 59 11.17 -7.69 5.81
C SER A 59 12.26 -8.74 6.04
N THR A 60 12.49 -9.63 5.07
CA THR A 60 13.47 -10.71 5.19
C THR A 60 14.91 -10.23 5.05
N HIS A 61 15.18 -9.34 4.09
CA HIS A 61 16.54 -8.91 3.78
C HIS A 61 17.01 -7.71 4.63
N TYR A 62 16.07 -6.87 5.09
CA TYR A 62 16.42 -5.59 5.75
C TYR A 62 15.74 -5.40 7.11
N ASP A 63 15.17 -6.45 7.69
CA ASP A 63 14.45 -6.39 8.99
C ASP A 63 13.39 -5.27 9.05
N THR A 64 12.89 -4.82 7.89
CA THR A 64 11.85 -3.80 7.84
C THR A 64 10.54 -4.37 8.41
N PRO A 65 9.93 -3.72 9.42
CA PRO A 65 8.68 -4.21 9.97
C PRO A 65 7.62 -4.38 8.87
N HIS A 66 6.97 -5.54 8.80
CA HIS A 66 6.10 -5.94 7.70
C HIS A 66 5.04 -4.88 7.33
N GLY A 67 4.36 -4.31 8.32
CA GLY A 67 3.36 -3.27 8.08
C GLY A 67 3.95 -1.97 7.51
N VAL A 68 5.19 -1.65 7.87
CA VAL A 68 5.94 -0.51 7.32
C VAL A 68 6.33 -0.79 5.88
N ALA A 69 6.95 -1.94 5.60
CA ALA A 69 7.34 -2.34 4.25
C ALA A 69 6.16 -2.29 3.27
N ARG A 70 5.00 -2.79 3.68
CA ARG A 70 3.77 -2.71 2.89
C ARG A 70 3.31 -1.28 2.65
N ALA A 71 3.30 -0.45 3.68
CA ALA A 71 2.86 0.94 3.54
C ALA A 71 3.80 1.76 2.62
N MET A 72 5.09 1.43 2.61
CA MET A 72 6.09 2.05 1.72
C MET A 72 5.87 1.65 0.25
N LEU A 73 5.55 0.39 0.00
CA LEU A 73 5.39 -0.17 -1.34
C LEU A 73 3.99 0.01 -1.93
N LEU A 74 2.97 0.18 -1.09
CA LEU A 74 1.56 0.23 -1.50
C LEU A 74 1.29 1.21 -2.65
N PRO A 75 1.75 2.48 -2.63
CA PRO A 75 1.49 3.39 -3.75
C PRO A 75 2.06 2.89 -5.09
N ILE A 76 3.23 2.24 -5.05
CA ILE A 76 3.91 1.71 -6.24
C ILE A 76 3.13 0.50 -6.80
N ALA A 77 2.69 -0.39 -5.92
CA ALA A 77 1.87 -1.53 -6.30
C ALA A 77 0.50 -1.10 -6.89
N LEU A 78 -0.11 -0.06 -6.32
CA LEU A 78 -1.37 0.49 -6.85
C LEU A 78 -1.17 1.10 -8.24
N GLU A 79 -0.10 1.87 -8.47
CA GLU A 79 0.25 2.41 -9.79
C GLU A 79 0.44 1.27 -10.82
N SER A 80 1.19 0.24 -10.44
CA SER A 80 1.42 -0.93 -11.29
C SER A 80 0.12 -1.64 -11.69
N ASN A 81 -0.83 -1.75 -10.76
CA ASN A 81 -2.10 -2.43 -10.98
C ASN A 81 -3.19 -1.54 -11.58
N LYS A 82 -3.00 -0.23 -11.64
CA LYS A 82 -4.00 0.73 -12.14
C LYS A 82 -4.58 0.36 -13.51
N PRO A 83 -3.79 -0.09 -14.52
CA PRO A 83 -4.33 -0.43 -15.84
C PRO A 83 -5.48 -1.44 -15.83
N VAL A 84 -5.53 -2.34 -14.84
CA VAL A 84 -6.58 -3.36 -14.70
C VAL A 84 -7.52 -3.09 -13.52
N ALA A 85 -7.22 -2.11 -12.68
CA ALA A 85 -7.91 -1.86 -11.43
C ALA A 85 -8.49 -0.43 -11.31
N ALA A 86 -8.41 0.41 -12.35
CA ALA A 86 -8.79 1.83 -12.28
C ALA A 86 -10.19 2.04 -11.68
N LYS A 87 -11.18 1.28 -12.10
CA LYS A 87 -12.54 1.38 -11.55
C LYS A 87 -12.59 1.08 -10.04
N ARG A 88 -11.84 0.07 -9.59
CA ARG A 88 -11.78 -0.27 -8.15
C ARG A 88 -11.02 0.79 -7.35
N LEU A 89 -10.00 1.39 -7.95
CA LEU A 89 -9.27 2.50 -7.35
C LEU A 89 -10.14 3.75 -7.25
N ALA A 90 -10.99 4.03 -8.24
CA ALA A 90 -11.97 5.11 -8.13
C ALA A 90 -12.94 4.89 -6.94
N ASP A 91 -13.41 3.66 -6.72
CA ASP A 91 -14.21 3.32 -5.52
C ASP A 91 -13.41 3.53 -4.23
N VAL A 92 -12.09 3.26 -4.25
CA VAL A 92 -11.19 3.51 -3.11
C VAL A 92 -11.07 5.01 -2.84
N ALA A 93 -10.96 5.87 -3.87
CA ALA A 93 -10.94 7.33 -3.68
C ALA A 93 -12.16 7.80 -2.88
N VAL A 94 -13.35 7.37 -3.29
CA VAL A 94 -14.61 7.68 -2.60
C VAL A 94 -14.58 7.18 -1.15
N ALA A 95 -14.14 5.93 -0.93
CA ALA A 95 -14.05 5.35 0.41
C ALA A 95 -13.06 6.11 1.32
N MET A 96 -12.00 6.68 0.76
CA MET A 96 -11.03 7.52 1.47
C MET A 96 -11.54 8.96 1.70
N GLY A 97 -12.71 9.32 1.16
CA GLY A 97 -13.31 10.65 1.32
C GLY A 97 -12.78 11.68 0.32
N VAL A 98 -12.20 11.24 -0.79
CA VAL A 98 -11.82 12.12 -1.89
C VAL A 98 -13.09 12.57 -2.63
N ASP A 99 -13.18 13.87 -2.90
CA ASP A 99 -14.21 14.38 -3.80
C ASP A 99 -13.85 14.00 -5.25
N THR A 100 -14.68 13.17 -5.85
CA THR A 100 -14.50 12.68 -7.22
C THR A 100 -15.54 13.22 -8.20
N GLU A 101 -16.29 14.25 -7.80
CA GLU A 101 -17.30 14.86 -8.67
C GLU A 101 -16.64 15.43 -9.94
N GLY A 102 -17.15 15.06 -11.10
CA GLY A 102 -16.60 15.47 -12.40
C GLY A 102 -15.32 14.78 -12.85
N MET A 103 -14.75 13.87 -12.07
CA MET A 103 -13.59 13.08 -12.48
C MET A 103 -14.00 11.90 -13.36
N ASP A 104 -13.19 11.61 -14.37
CA ASP A 104 -13.24 10.31 -15.03
C ASP A 104 -12.63 9.20 -14.16
N THR A 105 -12.78 7.95 -14.59
CA THR A 105 -12.30 6.78 -13.83
C THR A 105 -10.79 6.80 -13.60
N GLU A 106 -10.01 7.25 -14.58
CA GLU A 106 -8.55 7.28 -14.49
C GLU A 106 -8.09 8.36 -13.51
N SER A 107 -8.68 9.56 -13.60
CA SER A 107 -8.40 10.66 -12.68
C SER A 107 -8.80 10.32 -11.24
N ALA A 108 -9.95 9.67 -11.05
CA ALA A 108 -10.37 9.21 -9.73
C ALA A 108 -9.43 8.12 -9.16
N ALA A 109 -8.91 7.22 -10.02
CA ALA A 109 -7.91 6.23 -9.63
C ALA A 109 -6.58 6.88 -9.21
N ASP A 110 -6.12 7.90 -9.94
CA ASP A 110 -4.93 8.66 -9.56
C ASP A 110 -5.13 9.39 -8.23
N ALA A 111 -6.30 9.98 -8.03
CA ALA A 111 -6.65 10.64 -6.78
C ALA A 111 -6.66 9.65 -5.58
N ALA A 112 -7.07 8.40 -5.79
CA ALA A 112 -6.97 7.35 -4.76
C ALA A 112 -5.51 7.08 -4.38
N ILE A 113 -4.63 6.90 -5.37
CA ILE A 113 -3.21 6.64 -5.15
C ILE A 113 -2.56 7.80 -4.40
N GLU A 114 -2.88 9.03 -4.79
CA GLU A 114 -2.37 10.22 -4.12
C GLU A 114 -2.90 10.35 -2.68
N ALA A 115 -4.16 10.01 -2.44
CA ALA A 115 -4.72 9.97 -1.09
C ALA A 115 -4.01 8.94 -0.19
N VAL A 116 -3.60 7.79 -0.74
CA VAL A 116 -2.78 6.80 -0.03
C VAL A 116 -1.39 7.36 0.28
N ARG A 117 -0.73 8.01 -0.67
CA ARG A 117 0.57 8.68 -0.45
C ARG A 117 0.49 9.70 0.66
N LYS A 118 -0.53 10.58 0.58
CA LYS A 118 -0.75 11.60 1.58
C LYS A 118 -0.99 11.00 2.96
N LEU A 119 -1.80 9.95 3.06
CA LEU A 119 -2.05 9.27 4.33
C LEU A 119 -0.77 8.70 4.91
N SER A 120 0.05 8.02 4.10
CA SER A 120 1.34 7.47 4.51
C SER A 120 2.30 8.57 5.02
N PHE A 121 2.37 9.68 4.30
CA PHE A 121 3.17 10.84 4.71
C PHE A 121 2.67 11.43 6.04
N ASP A 122 1.37 11.67 6.18
CA ASP A 122 0.75 12.28 7.37
C ASP A 122 0.98 11.44 8.64
N VAL A 123 1.08 10.13 8.51
CA VAL A 123 1.33 9.23 9.66
C VAL A 123 2.82 8.89 9.86
N GLY A 124 3.69 9.41 9.01
CA GLY A 124 5.14 9.26 9.14
C GLY A 124 5.67 7.91 8.68
N ILE A 125 5.07 7.29 7.66
CA ILE A 125 5.65 6.11 7.01
C ILE A 125 6.98 6.51 6.35
N PRO A 126 8.08 5.78 6.63
CA PRO A 126 9.36 6.04 5.97
C PRO A 126 9.26 5.91 4.45
N THR A 127 10.02 6.71 3.74
CA THR A 127 10.16 6.59 2.28
C THR A 127 11.39 5.79 1.88
N THR A 128 12.20 5.37 2.86
CA THR A 128 13.49 4.72 2.65
C THR A 128 13.55 3.37 3.35
N CYS A 129 14.29 2.43 2.74
CA CYS A 129 14.68 1.16 3.36
C CYS A 129 16.20 1.19 3.54
N GLU A 130 16.66 1.20 4.77
CA GLU A 130 18.09 1.28 5.09
C GLU A 130 18.82 0.05 4.55
N GLY A 131 19.96 0.27 3.90
CA GLY A 131 20.79 -0.79 3.33
C GLY A 131 20.37 -1.26 1.94
N LEU A 132 19.21 -0.89 1.42
CA LEU A 132 18.78 -1.27 0.08
C LEU A 132 19.61 -0.55 -0.99
N THR A 133 20.13 -1.32 -1.94
CA THR A 133 20.94 -0.82 -3.06
C THR A 133 20.44 -1.33 -4.41
N GLU A 134 20.92 -0.74 -5.51
CA GLU A 134 20.60 -1.22 -6.86
C GLU A 134 21.08 -2.67 -7.12
N ALA A 135 22.13 -3.11 -6.44
CA ALA A 135 22.65 -4.46 -6.60
C ALA A 135 21.70 -5.55 -6.10
N ASP A 136 20.78 -5.19 -5.21
CA ASP A 136 19.85 -6.13 -4.57
C ASP A 136 18.59 -6.37 -5.40
N LEU A 137 18.26 -5.47 -6.35
CA LEU A 137 16.96 -5.40 -6.98
C LEU A 137 16.57 -6.68 -7.74
N ASP A 138 17.53 -7.33 -8.38
CA ASP A 138 17.31 -8.57 -9.14
C ASP A 138 16.93 -9.74 -8.22
N GLN A 139 17.66 -9.87 -7.10
CA GLN A 139 17.36 -10.90 -6.09
C GLN A 139 16.01 -10.65 -5.41
N LEU A 140 15.73 -9.40 -5.03
CA LEU A 140 14.44 -9.03 -4.41
C LEU A 140 13.26 -9.31 -5.35
N ALA A 141 13.42 -9.06 -6.64
CA ALA A 141 12.38 -9.37 -7.63
C ALA A 141 12.16 -10.88 -7.76
N SER A 142 13.24 -11.66 -7.79
CA SER A 142 13.18 -13.12 -7.85
C SER A 142 12.48 -13.72 -6.62
N ASP A 143 12.82 -13.23 -5.43
CA ASP A 143 12.23 -13.68 -4.17
C ASP A 143 10.75 -13.29 -4.09
N ALA A 144 10.40 -12.04 -4.46
CA ALA A 144 9.01 -11.60 -4.50
C ALA A 144 8.15 -12.43 -5.45
N MET A 145 8.67 -12.77 -6.65
CA MET A 145 7.94 -13.61 -7.61
C MET A 145 7.76 -15.04 -7.13
N SER A 146 8.64 -15.53 -6.26
CA SER A 146 8.55 -16.86 -5.64
C SER A 146 7.62 -16.90 -4.43
N ASP A 147 7.18 -15.74 -3.93
CA ASP A 147 6.30 -15.63 -2.77
C ASP A 147 4.88 -16.12 -3.09
N ALA A 148 4.26 -16.81 -2.12
CA ALA A 148 2.92 -17.37 -2.24
C ALA A 148 1.82 -16.31 -2.47
N CYS A 149 2.08 -15.05 -2.14
CA CYS A 149 1.14 -13.95 -2.36
C CYS A 149 1.17 -13.43 -3.80
N PHE A 150 2.27 -13.61 -4.53
CA PHE A 150 2.48 -13.03 -5.85
C PHE A 150 1.39 -13.41 -6.87
N PRO A 151 0.97 -14.69 -6.98
CA PRO A 151 -0.06 -15.11 -7.95
C PRO A 151 -1.44 -14.49 -7.72
N GLY A 152 -1.71 -13.94 -6.54
CA GLY A 152 -2.97 -13.25 -6.21
C GLY A 152 -3.07 -11.83 -6.77
N ASN A 153 -2.01 -11.32 -7.42
CA ASN A 153 -2.03 -9.98 -8.01
C ASN A 153 -3.04 -9.90 -9.16
N PRO A 154 -3.78 -8.78 -9.33
CA PRO A 154 -4.82 -8.66 -10.35
C PRO A 154 -4.31 -8.67 -11.80
N ARG A 155 -3.01 -8.49 -12.01
CA ARG A 155 -2.35 -8.66 -13.31
C ARG A 155 -1.02 -9.40 -13.14
N ASP A 156 -0.60 -10.07 -14.18
CA ASP A 156 0.75 -10.63 -14.26
C ASP A 156 1.79 -9.50 -14.31
N ALA A 157 2.95 -9.76 -13.74
CA ALA A 157 4.12 -8.88 -13.84
C ALA A 157 5.34 -9.72 -14.20
N SER A 158 6.14 -9.27 -15.16
CA SER A 158 7.41 -9.90 -15.51
C SER A 158 8.48 -9.60 -14.46
N HIS A 159 9.56 -10.36 -14.46
CA HIS A 159 10.71 -10.12 -13.58
C HIS A 159 11.26 -8.69 -13.77
N GLU A 160 11.41 -8.23 -15.01
CA GLU A 160 11.88 -6.88 -15.33
C GLU A 160 10.93 -5.79 -14.77
N GLU A 161 9.62 -6.02 -14.83
CA GLU A 161 8.64 -5.11 -14.23
C GLU A 161 8.80 -5.04 -12.71
N VAL A 162 8.98 -6.18 -12.03
CA VAL A 162 9.17 -6.22 -10.58
C VAL A 162 10.47 -5.54 -10.17
N VAL A 163 11.58 -5.77 -10.90
CA VAL A 163 12.84 -5.00 -10.74
C VAL A 163 12.57 -3.50 -10.89
N GLY A 164 11.80 -3.11 -11.91
CA GLY A 164 11.41 -1.72 -12.15
C GLY A 164 10.61 -1.12 -10.98
N LEU A 165 9.73 -1.89 -10.33
CA LEU A 165 8.98 -1.44 -9.15
C LEU A 165 9.91 -1.16 -7.96
N PHE A 166 10.85 -2.06 -7.68
CA PHE A 166 11.87 -1.84 -6.64
C PHE A 166 12.78 -0.67 -6.99
N LYS A 167 13.14 -0.51 -8.27
CA LYS A 167 13.93 0.65 -8.73
C LYS A 167 13.17 1.97 -8.53
N ASN A 168 11.86 2.00 -8.83
CA ASN A 168 11.02 3.16 -8.57
C ASN A 168 10.91 3.47 -7.08
N PHE A 169 10.88 2.44 -6.23
CA PHE A 169 10.93 2.60 -4.79
C PHE A 169 12.26 3.23 -4.37
N LEU A 170 13.37 2.69 -4.84
CA LEU A 170 14.71 3.20 -4.54
C LEU A 170 14.91 4.63 -5.06
N ALA A 171 14.44 4.96 -6.27
CA ALA A 171 14.58 6.29 -6.87
C ALA A 171 13.83 7.39 -6.08
N LYS A 172 12.68 7.07 -5.47
CA LYS A 172 11.95 8.02 -4.61
C LYS A 172 12.74 8.44 -3.36
N LEU A 173 13.81 7.69 -3.02
CA LEU A 173 14.76 8.03 -1.96
C LEU A 173 15.58 9.30 -2.26
N PHE A 174 15.75 9.66 -3.55
CA PHE A 174 16.63 10.76 -3.96
C PHE A 174 15.90 12.06 -4.29
N TYR A 175 14.55 12.06 -4.26
CA TYR A 175 13.72 13.21 -4.64
C TYR A 175 12.69 13.61 -3.58
N GLY A 176 12.87 13.15 -2.33
CA GLY A 176 12.04 13.53 -1.19
C GLY A 176 12.58 14.71 -0.41
#